data_31229a8c36d0bb9e2ead89cfdab72ca2
#
_entry.id   31229a8c36d0bb9e2ead89cfdab72ca2
#
_cell.length_a   1.000
_cell.length_b   1.000
_cell.length_c   1.000
_cell.angle_alpha   90.00
_cell.angle_beta   90.00
_cell.angle_gamma   90.00
#
_symmetry.space_group_name_H-M   'P 1'
#
loop_
_entity.id
_entity.type
_entity.pdbx_description
1 polymer ?
#
loop_
_entity_poly.entity_id
_entity_poly.type
_entity_poly.pdbx_seq_one_letter_code
_entity_poly.pdbx_strand_id
1 'polypeptide(L)'
;QSVQFLIFSRKHEEIAETITRELHRGVTLLDGTGWYSKQSIKVVVVLAKKNQSNEIFRLVRDIDENAFISQSNVVGVYGEGFDKIKVKKKKTA
;
A
#
# COMPACT_ATOMS: atom_id res chain seq x y z
N GLN A 1 -11.42 9.43 2.26
CA GLN A 1 -11.38 8.25 1.40
C GLN A 1 -10.03 7.56 1.48
N SER A 2 -10.07 6.25 1.37
CA SER A 2 -8.87 5.44 1.44
C SER A 2 -8.55 4.81 0.09
N VAL A 3 -7.29 4.58 -0.13
CA VAL A 3 -6.78 3.98 -1.37
C VAL A 3 -5.79 2.89 -1.02
N GLN A 4 -5.66 1.93 -1.92
CA GLN A 4 -4.67 0.88 -1.81
C GLN A 4 -3.70 0.99 -2.98
N PHE A 5 -2.43 0.88 -2.67
CA PHE A 5 -1.39 0.86 -3.69
C PHE A 5 -0.72 -0.49 -3.70
N LEU A 6 -0.48 -0.99 -4.90
CA LEU A 6 0.42 -2.11 -5.13
C LEU A 6 1.57 -1.55 -5.95
N ILE A 7 2.76 -1.60 -5.42
CA ILE A 7 3.93 -0.98 -6.05
C ILE A 7 4.93 -2.07 -6.43
N PHE A 8 5.30 -2.06 -7.69
CA PHE A 8 6.18 -3.06 -8.29
C PHE A 8 7.50 -2.39 -8.66
N SER A 9 8.55 -2.74 -7.94
CA SER A 9 9.86 -2.11 -8.11
C SER A 9 10.94 -3.03 -7.55
N ARG A 10 12.10 -3.03 -8.19
CA ARG A 10 13.26 -3.71 -7.61
C ARG A 10 13.79 -2.99 -6.38
N LYS A 11 13.47 -1.70 -6.26
CA LYS A 11 13.89 -0.89 -5.10
C LYS A 11 12.84 -0.87 -4.02
N HIS A 12 12.21 -2.02 -3.79
CA HIS A 12 11.09 -2.14 -2.87
C HIS A 12 11.47 -1.79 -1.43
N GLU A 13 12.69 -2.12 -1.00
CA GLU A 13 13.11 -1.82 0.36
C GLU A 13 13.22 -0.31 0.59
N GLU A 14 13.85 0.40 -0.33
CA GLU A 14 13.98 1.84 -0.24
C GLU A 14 12.60 2.52 -0.29
N ILE A 15 11.72 2.04 -1.15
CA ILE A 15 10.36 2.57 -1.25
C ILE A 15 9.60 2.35 0.07
N ALA A 16 9.67 1.13 0.61
CA ALA A 16 8.99 0.79 1.85
C ALA A 16 9.48 1.65 3.01
N GLU A 17 10.81 1.81 3.12
CA GLU A 17 11.42 2.60 4.17
C GLU A 17 11.01 4.07 4.07
N THR A 18 11.02 4.60 2.86
CA THR A 18 10.70 6.02 2.66
C THR A 18 9.24 6.32 2.93
N ILE A 19 8.33 5.46 2.47
CA ILE A 19 6.91 5.63 2.76
C ILE A 19 6.64 5.56 4.25
N THR A 20 7.23 4.60 4.93
CA THR A 20 7.06 4.46 6.37
C THR A 20 7.54 5.70 7.11
N ARG A 21 8.71 6.19 6.77
CA ARG A 21 9.34 7.30 7.45
C ARG A 21 8.64 8.63 7.16
N GLU A 22 8.32 8.89 5.89
CA GLU A 22 7.83 10.21 5.49
C GLU A 22 6.32 10.35 5.55
N LEU A 23 5.59 9.29 5.28
CA LEU A 23 4.12 9.35 5.27
C LEU A 23 3.48 8.71 6.49
N HIS A 24 4.28 8.08 7.33
CA HIS A 24 3.80 7.40 8.54
C HIS A 24 2.69 6.40 8.25
N ARG A 25 2.84 5.66 7.13
CA ARG A 25 1.92 4.59 6.76
C ARG A 25 2.64 3.26 6.87
N GLY A 26 1.92 2.28 7.38
CA GLY A 26 2.42 0.91 7.42
C GLY A 26 2.56 0.36 6.01
N VAL A 27 3.61 -0.38 5.79
CA VAL A 27 3.91 -1.00 4.50
C VAL A 27 4.07 -2.48 4.70
N THR A 28 3.47 -3.26 3.81
CA THR A 28 3.63 -4.71 3.83
C THR A 28 4.28 -5.13 2.52
N LEU A 29 5.23 -6.04 2.61
CA LEU A 29 5.82 -6.64 1.43
C LEU A 29 5.20 -8.02 1.23
N LEU A 30 4.66 -8.25 0.03
CA LEU A 30 4.14 -9.56 -0.34
C LEU A 30 5.13 -10.23 -1.28
N ASP A 31 5.42 -11.50 -1.00
CA ASP A 31 6.24 -12.31 -1.88
C ASP A 31 5.44 -12.74 -3.09
N GLY A 32 6.06 -12.69 -4.24
CA GLY A 32 5.44 -13.15 -5.46
C GLY A 32 6.48 -13.71 -6.41
N THR A 33 6.02 -14.20 -7.53
CA THR A 33 6.89 -14.71 -8.59
C THR A 33 6.40 -14.15 -9.91
N GLY A 34 7.32 -13.53 -10.65
CA GLY A 34 7.01 -13.11 -12.00
C GLY A 34 6.74 -14.33 -12.87
N TRP A 35 5.61 -14.35 -13.55
CA TRP A 35 5.26 -15.54 -14.35
C TRP A 35 6.20 -15.72 -15.53
N TYR A 36 6.48 -14.62 -16.23
CA TYR A 36 7.35 -14.66 -17.40
C TYR A 36 8.81 -14.89 -17.01
N SER A 37 9.31 -14.11 -16.07
CA SER A 37 10.72 -14.15 -15.67
C SER A 37 11.07 -15.32 -14.77
N LYS A 38 10.06 -15.89 -14.09
CA LYS A 38 10.22 -16.94 -13.09
C LYS A 38 11.08 -16.48 -11.90
N GLN A 39 11.20 -15.18 -11.70
CA GLN A 39 12.00 -14.62 -10.60
C GLN A 39 11.11 -14.18 -9.46
N SER A 40 11.66 -14.23 -8.25
CA SER A 40 10.99 -13.74 -7.05
C SER A 40 10.88 -12.23 -7.12
N ILE A 41 9.73 -11.72 -6.69
CA ILE A 41 9.49 -10.28 -6.58
C ILE A 41 8.89 -9.98 -5.21
N LYS A 42 9.05 -8.74 -4.79
CA LYS A 42 8.36 -8.22 -3.60
C LYS A 42 7.40 -7.13 -4.06
N VAL A 43 6.15 -7.25 -3.67
CA VAL A 43 5.14 -6.24 -3.97
C VAL A 43 4.93 -5.39 -2.73
N VAL A 44 5.07 -4.09 -2.86
CA VAL A 44 4.86 -3.15 -1.75
C VAL A 44 3.38 -2.82 -1.70
N VAL A 45 2.74 -3.11 -0.56
CA VAL A 45 1.32 -2.85 -0.35
C VAL A 45 1.19 -1.72 0.66
N VAL A 46 0.46 -0.68 0.30
CA VAL A 46 0.22 0.47 1.17
C VAL A 46 -1.25 0.81 1.16
N LEU A 47 -1.81 0.99 2.35
CA LEU A 47 -3.13 1.58 2.51
C LEU A 47 -2.94 2.99 3.02
N ALA A 48 -3.54 3.96 2.35
CA ALA A 48 -3.33 5.36 2.65
C ALA A 48 -4.61 6.16 2.47
N LYS A 49 -4.59 7.39 2.88
CA LYS A 49 -5.67 8.33 2.57
C LYS A 49 -5.48 8.84 1.15
N LYS A 50 -6.58 9.12 0.47
CA LYS A 50 -6.54 9.56 -0.93
C LYS A 50 -5.69 10.80 -1.11
N ASN A 51 -5.68 11.71 -0.15
CA ASN A 51 -4.88 12.93 -0.25
C ASN A 51 -3.37 12.70 -0.15
N GLN A 52 -2.95 11.48 0.14
CA GLN A 52 -1.52 11.11 0.14
C GLN A 52 -1.05 10.53 -1.20
N SER A 53 -1.98 10.39 -2.16
CA SER A 53 -1.67 9.71 -3.42
C SER A 53 -0.56 10.37 -4.20
N ASN A 54 -0.62 11.70 -4.36
CA ASN A 54 0.40 12.41 -5.14
C ASN A 54 1.79 12.30 -4.53
N GLU A 55 1.85 12.31 -3.22
CA GLU A 55 3.14 12.13 -2.52
C GLU A 55 3.71 10.75 -2.75
N ILE A 56 2.85 9.74 -2.72
CA ILE A 56 3.29 8.37 -2.97
C ILE A 56 3.79 8.23 -4.41
N PHE A 57 3.08 8.78 -5.38
CA PHE A 57 3.52 8.75 -6.77
C PHE A 57 4.87 9.43 -6.95
N ARG A 58 5.04 10.62 -6.37
CA ARG A 58 6.30 11.38 -6.49
C ARG A 58 7.46 10.61 -5.86
N LEU A 59 7.24 10.11 -4.67
CA LEU A 59 8.24 9.38 -3.93
C LEU A 59 8.70 8.13 -4.68
N VAL A 60 7.77 7.36 -5.20
CA VAL A 60 8.10 6.15 -5.95
C VAL A 60 8.84 6.50 -7.23
N ARG A 61 8.36 7.48 -7.97
CA ARG A 61 9.02 7.92 -9.22
C ARG A 61 10.45 8.39 -8.96
N ASP A 62 10.66 9.13 -7.88
CA ASP A 62 11.98 9.66 -7.56
C ASP A 62 12.96 8.55 -7.18
N ILE A 63 12.47 7.48 -6.57
CA ILE A 63 13.32 6.34 -6.21
C ILE A 63 13.56 5.44 -7.41
N ASP A 64 12.52 5.16 -8.19
CA ASP A 64 12.61 4.21 -9.31
C ASP A 64 11.65 4.62 -10.41
N GLU A 65 12.19 5.24 -11.46
CA GLU A 65 11.37 5.66 -12.59
C GLU A 65 10.79 4.48 -13.39
N ASN A 66 11.33 3.28 -13.20
CA ASN A 66 10.85 2.08 -13.87
C ASN A 66 9.81 1.31 -13.05
N ALA A 67 9.48 1.80 -11.87
CA ALA A 67 8.43 1.19 -11.06
C ALA A 67 7.06 1.43 -11.69
N PHE A 68 6.12 0.52 -11.39
CA PHE A 68 4.74 0.83 -11.70
C PHE A 68 3.86 0.63 -10.48
N ILE A 69 2.75 1.33 -10.48
CA ILE A 69 1.84 1.40 -9.34
C ILE A 69 0.43 1.12 -9.80
N SER A 70 -0.22 0.20 -9.12
CA SER A 70 -1.66 0.01 -9.26
C SER A 70 -2.32 0.68 -8.05
N GLN A 71 -3.26 1.56 -8.32
CA GLN A 71 -4.02 2.23 -7.27
C GLN A 71 -5.48 1.85 -7.40
N SER A 72 -6.11 1.56 -6.28
CA SER A 72 -7.54 1.32 -6.25
C SER A 72 -8.16 2.06 -5.08
N ASN A 73 -9.39 2.51 -5.27
CA ASN A 73 -10.18 3.01 -4.16
C ASN A 73 -10.67 1.83 -3.36
N VAL A 74 -10.68 1.97 -2.04
CA VAL A 74 -11.26 0.95 -1.18
C VAL A 74 -12.52 1.49 -0.54
N VAL A 75 -13.51 0.61 -0.35
CA VAL A 75 -14.80 1.01 0.21
C VAL A 75 -14.61 1.47 1.66
N GLY A 76 -13.74 0.80 2.40
CA GLY A 76 -13.41 1.21 3.75
C GLY A 76 -12.21 0.47 4.27
N VAL A 77 -11.53 1.08 5.21
CA VAL A 77 -10.44 0.47 5.95
C VAL A 77 -10.74 0.69 7.43
N TYR A 78 -10.70 -0.38 8.18
CA TYR A 78 -11.08 -0.35 9.58
C TYR A 78 -9.95 -0.92 10.43
N GLY A 79 -9.80 -0.38 11.63
CA GLY A 79 -8.79 -0.84 12.55
C GLY A 79 -7.74 0.22 12.81
N GLU A 80 -6.59 -0.22 13.27
CA GLU A 80 -5.53 0.65 13.72
C GLU A 80 -5.09 1.64 12.62
N GLY A 81 -5.13 2.92 12.95
CA GLY A 81 -4.74 3.98 12.02
C GLY A 81 -5.83 4.41 11.04
N PHE A 82 -6.99 3.77 11.09
CA PHE A 82 -8.13 4.05 10.22
C PHE A 82 -9.41 4.13 11.04
N ASP A 83 -10.54 4.01 10.38
CA ASP A 83 -11.82 4.05 11.08
C ASP A 83 -11.97 2.89 12.04
N LYS A 84 -12.67 3.12 13.13
CA LYS A 84 -12.90 2.07 14.11
C LYS A 84 -13.76 0.96 13.53
N ILE A 85 -13.42 -0.25 13.91
CA ILE A 85 -14.25 -1.40 13.58
C ILE A 85 -15.52 -1.30 14.41
N LYS A 86 -16.68 -1.23 13.73
CA LYS A 86 -17.99 -1.20 14.39
C LYS A 86 -18.74 -2.46 14.00
N VAL A 87 -19.14 -3.19 15.01
CA VAL A 87 -19.90 -4.43 14.81
C VAL A 87 -21.26 -4.25 15.48
N LYS A 88 -22.31 -4.60 14.76
CA LYS A 88 -23.64 -4.56 15.36
C LYS A 88 -23.72 -5.56 16.49
N LYS A 89 -24.30 -5.14 17.61
CA LYS A 89 -24.59 -6.06 18.69
C LYS A 89 -25.52 -7.15 18.19
N LYS A 90 -25.16 -8.38 18.54
CA LYS A 90 -26.02 -9.50 18.24
C LYS A 90 -27.29 -9.35 19.06
N LYS A 91 -28.46 -9.40 18.39
CA LYS A 91 -29.72 -9.38 19.11
C LYS A 91 -29.87 -10.68 19.89
N THR A 92 -30.12 -10.53 21.18
CA THR A 92 -30.55 -11.68 21.98
C THR A 92 -32.06 -11.78 21.86
N ALA A 93 -32.55 -12.96 21.56
CA ALA A 93 -33.96 -13.21 21.48
C ALA A 93 -34.59 -13.14 22.88
#